data_4149f539bbdadd5ed995ebfafb25cd2a
#
_entry.id   4149f539bbdadd5ed995ebfafb25cd2a
#
_cell.length_a   1.000
_cell.length_b   1.000
_cell.length_c   1.000
_cell.angle_alpha   90.00
_cell.angle_beta   90.00
_cell.angle_gamma   90.00
#
_symmetry.space_group_name_H-M   'P 1'
#
loop_
_entity.id
_entity.type
_entity.pdbx_description
1 polymer ?
#
loop_
_entity_poly.entity_id
_entity_poly.type
_entity_poly.pdbx_seq_one_letter_code
_entity_poly.pdbx_strand_id
1 'polypeptide(L)'
;MTRYRTSAAAACATLLLLCACSDDSSGDGATASASTAAGGNGGAGSGGESSGSGGALFPSGAGPGGSGSNSGSGGGDCTPNLTGVVRDFKAYSGGQGHPDFETFTGNGLDGIVEATLGGDHKPVYAHPGSTMYTTGPAEFDQWYRDVDGVNIAIPYTITATVDANGNLVYDNSNFFPIDGQGFGDEGNAHNFHFTFELHMEFAYKGGEVFTFTGDDDLWVFINDNLGIDLGGLHSALSETIDLDARAAELGITPGNTYPLDLFHAERHTSQSNFRIQSSLAFTNCDPIVY
;
A
#
# COMPACT_ATOMS: atom_id res chain seq x y z
N MET A 1 17.99 10.75 54.60
CA MET A 1 16.73 11.50 54.78
C MET A 1 15.76 11.06 53.67
N THR A 2 14.87 10.17 54.09
CA THR A 2 13.91 9.48 53.22
C THR A 2 12.63 10.32 53.17
N ARG A 3 12.14 10.64 51.96
CA ARG A 3 10.81 11.26 51.82
C ARG A 3 9.91 10.32 51.03
N TYR A 4 8.96 9.75 51.74
CA TYR A 4 7.78 9.08 51.15
C TYR A 4 6.83 10.12 50.55
N ARG A 5 6.29 9.84 49.35
CA ARG A 5 5.09 10.51 48.85
C ARG A 5 3.99 9.47 48.66
N THR A 6 2.92 9.72 49.37
CA THR A 6 1.68 8.97 49.41
C THR A 6 0.85 9.19 48.12
N SER A 7 0.36 8.08 47.56
CA SER A 7 -0.62 8.07 46.48
C SER A 7 -2.03 8.28 47.04
N ALA A 8 -2.78 9.19 46.47
CA ALA A 8 -4.22 9.33 46.69
C ALA A 8 -4.98 8.63 45.55
N ALA A 9 -5.73 7.60 45.88
CA ALA A 9 -6.68 6.95 44.98
C ALA A 9 -8.00 7.74 45.03
N ALA A 10 -8.48 8.16 43.87
CA ALA A 10 -9.81 8.70 43.68
C ALA A 10 -10.71 7.64 43.07
N ALA A 11 -11.68 7.17 43.82
CA ALA A 11 -12.76 6.34 43.32
C ALA A 11 -13.82 7.22 42.65
N CYS A 12 -14.20 6.87 41.41
CA CYS A 12 -15.34 7.48 40.76
C CYS A 12 -16.42 6.45 40.57
N ALA A 13 -17.60 6.79 41.04
CA ALA A 13 -18.77 5.94 41.19
C ALA A 13 -19.51 5.75 39.85
N THR A 14 -19.95 4.53 39.67
CA THR A 14 -20.86 4.05 38.63
C THR A 14 -22.25 4.67 38.74
N LEU A 15 -22.79 5.23 37.69
CA LEU A 15 -24.20 5.58 37.59
C LEU A 15 -24.83 4.75 36.43
N LEU A 16 -25.57 3.71 36.81
CA LEU A 16 -26.44 2.98 35.92
C LEU A 16 -27.70 3.81 35.68
N LEU A 17 -28.02 4.04 34.42
CA LEU A 17 -29.35 4.48 34.00
C LEU A 17 -30.00 3.39 33.18
N LEU A 18 -30.97 2.70 33.80
CA LEU A 18 -31.93 1.82 33.13
C LEU A 18 -32.96 2.70 32.45
N CYS A 19 -33.21 2.46 31.17
CA CYS A 19 -34.44 2.87 30.53
C CYS A 19 -35.06 1.66 29.84
N ALA A 20 -36.28 1.34 30.28
CA ALA A 20 -37.07 0.17 29.89
C ALA A 20 -37.97 0.47 28.69
N CYS A 21 -38.16 -0.57 27.91
CA CYS A 21 -39.27 -1.00 27.08
C CYS A 21 -40.37 -0.03 26.66
N SER A 22 -40.74 -0.11 25.37
CA SER A 22 -42.16 -0.32 24.99
C SER A 22 -42.20 -1.06 23.67
N ASP A 23 -42.78 -2.25 23.67
CA ASP A 23 -43.38 -2.95 22.54
C ASP A 23 -44.58 -2.16 22.05
N ASP A 24 -44.78 -2.09 20.75
CA ASP A 24 -46.12 -2.10 20.19
C ASP A 24 -46.15 -2.81 18.84
N SER A 25 -47.01 -3.82 18.80
CA SER A 25 -47.31 -4.72 17.70
C SER A 25 -48.56 -4.26 16.97
N SER A 26 -48.59 -4.51 15.71
CA SER A 26 -49.73 -4.86 14.82
C SER A 26 -49.46 -4.32 13.41
N GLY A 27 -49.58 -5.01 12.32
CA GLY A 27 -50.42 -6.13 11.96
C GLY A 27 -50.68 -6.02 10.45
N ASP A 28 -50.74 -7.16 9.82
CA ASP A 28 -51.47 -7.45 8.59
C ASP A 28 -51.01 -6.92 7.21
N GLY A 29 -50.77 -7.86 6.33
CA GLY A 29 -51.52 -8.01 5.11
C GLY A 29 -50.75 -8.64 3.94
N ALA A 30 -51.04 -9.89 3.70
CA ALA A 30 -50.63 -10.69 2.56
C ALA A 30 -51.04 -10.07 1.21
N THR A 31 -50.28 -10.37 0.16
CA THR A 31 -50.82 -11.13 -0.98
C THR A 31 -49.71 -11.56 -1.94
N ALA A 32 -49.72 -12.83 -2.22
CA ALA A 32 -48.97 -13.47 -3.28
C ALA A 32 -49.56 -13.14 -4.66
N SER A 33 -48.74 -13.09 -5.68
CA SER A 33 -49.15 -13.40 -7.04
C SER A 33 -47.98 -14.00 -7.80
N ALA A 34 -48.09 -15.27 -8.05
CA ALA A 34 -47.33 -16.00 -9.04
C ALA A 34 -47.91 -15.73 -10.44
N SER A 35 -47.05 -15.59 -11.43
CA SER A 35 -47.43 -15.83 -12.82
C SER A 35 -46.31 -16.54 -13.56
N THR A 36 -46.63 -17.75 -13.94
CA THR A 36 -45.94 -18.63 -14.88
C THR A 36 -46.31 -18.26 -16.31
N ALA A 37 -45.35 -18.36 -17.24
CA ALA A 37 -45.49 -18.77 -18.64
C ALA A 37 -44.08 -18.79 -19.26
N ALA A 38 -43.46 -19.89 -19.59
CA ALA A 38 -43.68 -20.87 -20.63
C ALA A 38 -43.41 -20.36 -22.07
N GLY A 39 -42.34 -20.92 -22.67
CA GLY A 39 -42.47 -21.40 -24.03
C GLY A 39 -41.54 -20.84 -25.09
N GLY A 40 -40.78 -21.75 -25.76
CA GLY A 40 -40.44 -21.67 -27.14
C GLY A 40 -38.93 -21.60 -27.48
N ASN A 41 -38.24 -22.65 -27.63
CA ASN A 41 -38.05 -23.56 -28.76
C ASN A 41 -37.24 -22.97 -29.95
N GLY A 42 -36.05 -23.55 -30.22
CA GLY A 42 -35.69 -24.06 -31.53
C GLY A 42 -34.59 -23.34 -32.29
N GLY A 43 -33.52 -24.02 -32.55
CA GLY A 43 -32.60 -23.66 -33.63
C GLY A 43 -31.23 -24.33 -33.56
N ALA A 44 -31.20 -25.59 -34.00
CA ALA A 44 -29.95 -26.29 -34.31
C ALA A 44 -29.35 -25.78 -35.64
N GLY A 45 -28.04 -25.58 -35.68
CA GLY A 45 -27.33 -25.32 -36.90
C GLY A 45 -25.90 -25.89 -36.79
N SER A 46 -25.78 -27.01 -37.50
CA SER A 46 -24.56 -27.83 -37.64
C SER A 46 -23.50 -27.22 -38.58
N GLY A 47 -22.25 -27.54 -38.32
CA GLY A 47 -21.35 -27.90 -39.43
C GLY A 47 -20.17 -26.97 -39.72
N GLY A 48 -18.98 -27.51 -39.68
CA GLY A 48 -17.84 -27.02 -40.37
C GLY A 48 -16.48 -27.32 -39.77
N GLU A 49 -16.05 -28.58 -39.80
CA GLU A 49 -14.63 -28.90 -39.67
C GLU A 49 -13.89 -28.44 -40.93
N SER A 50 -12.73 -27.81 -40.79
CA SER A 50 -11.69 -27.86 -41.79
C SER A 50 -10.29 -27.81 -41.15
N SER A 51 -9.68 -28.94 -41.20
CA SER A 51 -8.26 -29.19 -41.03
C SER A 51 -7.45 -28.46 -42.07
N GLY A 52 -6.45 -27.71 -41.67
CA GLY A 52 -5.44 -27.09 -42.54
C GLY A 52 -4.05 -27.19 -41.92
N SER A 53 -3.36 -28.28 -42.29
CA SER A 53 -1.94 -28.48 -42.05
C SER A 53 -1.15 -27.56 -42.99
N GLY A 54 -0.24 -26.73 -42.44
CA GLY A 54 0.67 -25.93 -43.24
C GLY A 54 1.95 -25.62 -42.47
N GLY A 55 2.97 -26.45 -42.67
CA GLY A 55 4.30 -26.19 -42.20
C GLY A 55 4.92 -24.98 -42.89
N ALA A 56 5.62 -24.16 -42.15
CA ALA A 56 6.51 -23.14 -42.68
C ALA A 56 7.88 -23.22 -42.06
N LEU A 57 8.84 -23.43 -42.90
CA LEU A 57 10.28 -23.50 -42.70
C LEU A 57 10.84 -22.18 -42.18
N PHE A 58 11.72 -22.27 -41.20
CA PHE A 58 12.57 -21.15 -40.76
C PHE A 58 13.80 -21.08 -41.70
N PRO A 59 14.13 -19.92 -42.25
CA PRO A 59 15.47 -19.72 -42.79
C PRO A 59 16.44 -19.29 -41.70
N SER A 60 17.49 -20.03 -41.53
CA SER A 60 18.67 -19.65 -40.76
C SER A 60 19.38 -18.49 -41.45
N GLY A 61 19.34 -17.30 -40.84
CA GLY A 61 20.14 -16.17 -41.26
C GLY A 61 21.22 -15.92 -40.19
N ALA A 62 22.45 -16.29 -40.50
CA ALA A 62 23.62 -15.84 -39.76
C ALA A 62 23.88 -14.38 -40.08
N GLY A 63 23.78 -13.49 -39.13
CA GLY A 63 24.22 -12.09 -39.19
C GLY A 63 25.36 -11.86 -38.22
N PRO A 64 26.29 -10.93 -38.50
CA PRO A 64 27.61 -10.83 -37.89
C PRO A 64 27.53 -10.32 -36.45
N GLY A 65 28.46 -10.80 -35.60
CA GLY A 65 28.62 -10.47 -34.20
C GLY A 65 28.76 -8.96 -33.96
N GLY A 66 27.77 -8.42 -33.27
CA GLY A 66 27.90 -7.15 -32.61
C GLY A 66 28.59 -7.40 -31.26
N SER A 67 29.79 -6.86 -31.10
CA SER A 67 30.48 -6.77 -29.81
C SER A 67 29.57 -6.02 -28.85
N GLY A 68 28.90 -6.74 -27.96
CA GLY A 68 28.28 -6.16 -26.80
C GLY A 68 29.39 -5.60 -25.92
N SER A 69 29.60 -4.31 -25.99
CA SER A 69 30.33 -3.59 -24.96
C SER A 69 29.56 -3.77 -23.66
N ASN A 70 30.10 -4.60 -22.80
CA ASN A 70 29.74 -4.67 -21.40
C ASN A 70 30.13 -3.31 -20.78
N SER A 71 29.22 -2.35 -20.87
CA SER A 71 29.33 -1.12 -20.11
C SER A 71 29.19 -1.52 -18.65
N GLY A 72 30.33 -1.59 -17.96
CA GLY A 72 30.35 -1.68 -16.51
C GLY A 72 29.47 -0.57 -15.97
N SER A 73 28.48 -0.94 -15.19
CA SER A 73 27.65 -0.05 -14.41
C SER A 73 28.55 0.74 -13.45
N GLY A 74 29.08 1.85 -13.90
CA GLY A 74 29.48 2.92 -13.01
C GLY A 74 28.18 3.46 -12.46
N GLY A 75 28.03 3.56 -11.14
CA GLY A 75 26.88 4.15 -10.49
C GLY A 75 26.55 5.51 -11.09
N GLY A 76 25.66 5.54 -12.06
CA GLY A 76 25.07 6.76 -12.56
C GLY A 76 24.06 7.20 -11.51
N ASP A 77 24.08 8.51 -11.21
CA ASP A 77 22.98 9.12 -10.47
C ASP A 77 21.69 8.64 -11.09
N CYS A 78 20.86 7.93 -10.28
CA CYS A 78 19.54 7.56 -10.73
C CYS A 78 18.81 8.81 -11.21
N THR A 79 18.27 8.78 -12.40
CA THR A 79 17.31 9.80 -12.82
C THR A 79 16.18 9.79 -11.78
N PRO A 80 15.52 10.92 -11.49
CA PRO A 80 14.56 11.03 -10.38
C PRO A 80 13.27 10.22 -10.57
N ASN A 81 13.33 9.13 -11.31
CA ASN A 81 12.20 8.22 -11.53
C ASN A 81 12.28 7.04 -10.59
N LEU A 82 11.25 6.90 -9.74
CA LEU A 82 11.14 5.82 -8.77
C LEU A 82 9.93 4.97 -9.20
N THR A 83 10.17 3.72 -9.57
CA THR A 83 9.11 2.83 -10.06
C THR A 83 8.77 1.78 -9.01
N GLY A 84 7.48 1.69 -8.68
CA GLY A 84 6.92 0.74 -7.73
C GLY A 84 5.64 0.10 -8.22
N VAL A 85 4.90 -0.52 -7.32
CA VAL A 85 3.63 -1.20 -7.60
C VAL A 85 2.52 -0.58 -6.77
N VAL A 86 1.47 -0.13 -7.43
CA VAL A 86 0.19 0.24 -6.80
C VAL A 86 -0.72 -0.97 -6.87
N ARG A 87 -1.40 -1.32 -5.76
CA ARG A 87 -2.47 -2.32 -5.75
C ARG A 87 -3.78 -1.64 -5.47
N ASP A 88 -4.68 -1.78 -6.42
CA ASP A 88 -6.04 -1.25 -6.37
C ASP A 88 -6.96 -2.21 -5.62
N PHE A 89 -7.75 -1.68 -4.69
CA PHE A 89 -8.72 -2.43 -3.91
C PHE A 89 -10.13 -1.87 -4.12
N LYS A 90 -11.13 -2.64 -3.71
CA LYS A 90 -12.50 -2.14 -3.62
C LYS A 90 -12.80 -1.70 -2.20
N ALA A 91 -13.47 -0.55 -2.07
CA ALA A 91 -14.05 -0.10 -0.82
C ALA A 91 -14.93 -1.18 -0.18
N TYR A 92 -14.89 -1.31 1.12
CA TYR A 92 -15.81 -2.19 1.83
C TYR A 92 -17.20 -1.57 1.91
N SER A 93 -18.17 -2.19 1.24
CA SER A 93 -19.57 -1.76 1.25
C SER A 93 -20.50 -2.96 1.16
N GLY A 94 -21.48 -3.04 2.08
CA GLY A 94 -22.50 -4.08 2.06
C GLY A 94 -21.97 -5.52 2.15
N GLY A 95 -20.81 -5.73 2.80
CA GLY A 95 -20.17 -7.04 2.92
C GLY A 95 -19.34 -7.45 1.69
N GLN A 96 -19.04 -6.52 0.80
CA GLN A 96 -18.21 -6.69 -0.38
C GLN A 96 -17.01 -5.73 -0.30
N GLY A 97 -15.96 -6.01 -1.06
CA GLY A 97 -14.72 -5.23 -1.03
C GLY A 97 -13.78 -5.67 0.09
N HIS A 98 -12.66 -4.96 0.22
CA HIS A 98 -11.65 -5.27 1.22
C HIS A 98 -11.98 -4.57 2.55
N PRO A 99 -12.08 -5.30 3.68
CA PRO A 99 -12.64 -4.76 4.94
C PRO A 99 -11.79 -3.64 5.58
N ASP A 100 -10.54 -3.46 5.18
CA ASP A 100 -9.69 -2.41 5.72
C ASP A 100 -9.77 -1.08 4.94
N PHE A 101 -10.49 -1.06 3.81
CA PHE A 101 -10.65 0.14 2.98
C PHE A 101 -12.05 0.74 3.15
N GLU A 102 -12.16 2.05 3.39
CA GLU A 102 -13.36 2.87 3.67
C GLU A 102 -14.06 2.56 5.01
N THR A 103 -13.63 1.55 5.77
CA THR A 103 -14.31 1.11 7.01
C THR A 103 -13.95 1.95 8.22
N PHE A 104 -12.71 2.36 8.32
CA PHE A 104 -12.14 2.97 9.53
C PHE A 104 -11.97 4.49 9.34
N THR A 105 -11.96 5.21 10.46
CA THR A 105 -11.58 6.63 10.54
C THR A 105 -10.78 6.85 11.83
N GLY A 106 -9.81 7.76 11.84
CA GLY A 106 -9.00 7.91 13.04
C GLY A 106 -7.98 9.05 13.03
N ASN A 107 -7.00 8.92 13.91
CA ASN A 107 -5.92 9.90 14.12
C ASN A 107 -4.54 9.20 14.21
N GLY A 108 -4.37 8.10 13.49
CA GLY A 108 -3.14 7.32 13.47
C GLY A 108 -3.03 6.28 14.59
N LEU A 109 -2.19 5.30 14.35
CA LEU A 109 -1.83 4.23 15.29
C LEU A 109 -0.46 3.67 14.92
N ASP A 110 0.55 3.95 15.74
CA ASP A 110 1.86 3.33 15.60
C ASP A 110 1.82 1.85 16.00
N GLY A 111 2.74 1.05 15.48
CA GLY A 111 2.90 -0.36 15.84
C GLY A 111 1.90 -1.31 15.19
N ILE A 112 1.31 -0.95 14.06
CA ILE A 112 0.52 -1.89 13.24
C ILE A 112 1.43 -2.96 12.63
N VAL A 113 2.68 -2.60 12.32
CA VAL A 113 3.67 -3.49 11.73
C VAL A 113 4.79 -3.84 12.71
N GLU A 114 5.42 -4.99 12.51
CA GLU A 114 6.63 -5.39 13.24
C GLU A 114 7.80 -4.46 12.90
N ALA A 115 8.80 -4.44 13.80
CA ALA A 115 9.99 -3.61 13.64
C ALA A 115 10.91 -4.06 12.48
N THR A 116 10.64 -5.20 11.85
CA THR A 116 11.43 -5.73 10.73
C THR A 116 10.51 -6.29 9.65
N LEU A 117 10.98 -6.22 8.39
CA LEU A 117 10.30 -6.85 7.26
C LEU A 117 10.29 -8.38 7.39
N GLY A 118 9.31 -9.00 6.74
CA GLY A 118 9.25 -10.44 6.55
C GLY A 118 10.33 -10.95 5.59
N GLY A 119 10.46 -12.27 5.48
CA GLY A 119 11.43 -12.89 4.57
C GLY A 119 11.13 -12.68 3.08
N ASP A 120 9.98 -12.15 2.75
CA ASP A 120 9.53 -11.72 1.42
C ASP A 120 9.63 -10.19 1.22
N HIS A 121 10.35 -9.50 2.09
CA HIS A 121 10.52 -8.04 2.09
C HIS A 121 9.18 -7.26 2.12
N LYS A 122 8.17 -7.80 2.82
CA LYS A 122 6.89 -7.13 3.06
C LYS A 122 6.70 -6.85 4.54
N PRO A 123 5.91 -5.81 4.91
CA PRO A 123 5.54 -5.55 6.29
C PRO A 123 4.83 -6.74 6.92
N VAL A 124 5.16 -7.03 8.16
CA VAL A 124 4.55 -8.07 8.98
C VAL A 124 3.60 -7.42 9.98
N TYR A 125 2.37 -7.91 10.05
CA TYR A 125 1.39 -7.39 11.00
C TYR A 125 1.74 -7.75 12.44
N ALA A 126 1.78 -6.75 13.34
CA ALA A 126 2.30 -6.92 14.70
C ALA A 126 1.27 -7.42 15.73
N HIS A 127 -0.01 -7.54 15.36
CA HIS A 127 -1.08 -7.88 16.32
C HIS A 127 -1.67 -9.27 16.04
N PRO A 128 -2.11 -10.01 17.07
CA PRO A 128 -2.74 -11.32 16.88
C PRO A 128 -4.18 -11.25 16.37
N GLY A 129 -4.78 -10.08 16.30
CA GLY A 129 -6.16 -9.85 15.86
C GLY A 129 -6.37 -8.43 15.35
N SER A 130 -7.61 -7.96 15.29
CA SER A 130 -7.93 -6.60 14.85
C SER A 130 -7.33 -5.51 15.74
N THR A 131 -7.05 -4.37 15.14
CA THR A 131 -6.83 -3.12 15.84
C THR A 131 -8.05 -2.21 15.71
N MET A 132 -7.94 -0.96 16.14
CA MET A 132 -8.98 0.02 15.90
C MET A 132 -9.03 0.53 14.44
N TYR A 133 -8.03 0.16 13.61
CA TYR A 133 -7.92 0.59 12.21
C TYR A 133 -7.65 -0.53 11.22
N THR A 134 -7.62 -1.78 11.66
CA THR A 134 -7.38 -2.95 10.80
C THR A 134 -8.23 -4.12 11.26
N THR A 135 -8.66 -4.93 10.31
CA THR A 135 -9.50 -6.12 10.57
C THR A 135 -8.67 -7.25 11.17
N GLY A 136 -7.42 -7.42 10.73
CA GLY A 136 -6.54 -8.45 11.28
C GLY A 136 -5.39 -8.88 10.34
N PRO A 137 -4.60 -9.87 10.77
CA PRO A 137 -3.41 -10.27 10.03
C PRO A 137 -3.70 -10.84 8.64
N ALA A 138 -4.81 -11.54 8.46
CA ALA A 138 -5.15 -12.17 7.18
C ALA A 138 -5.52 -11.14 6.11
N GLU A 139 -6.19 -10.07 6.50
CA GLU A 139 -6.57 -8.96 5.63
C GLU A 139 -5.36 -8.07 5.35
N PHE A 140 -4.58 -7.73 6.38
CA PHE A 140 -3.36 -6.93 6.22
C PHE A 140 -2.33 -7.61 5.30
N ASP A 141 -2.22 -8.94 5.35
CA ASP A 141 -1.33 -9.72 4.49
C ASP A 141 -1.58 -9.52 2.99
N GLN A 142 -2.79 -9.09 2.62
CA GLN A 142 -3.20 -8.82 1.24
C GLN A 142 -2.79 -7.44 0.73
N TRP A 143 -2.37 -6.52 1.61
CA TRP A 143 -2.15 -5.12 1.22
C TRP A 143 -1.00 -4.95 0.22
N TYR A 144 0.06 -5.73 0.37
CA TYR A 144 1.29 -5.61 -0.45
C TYR A 144 1.64 -6.91 -1.19
N ARG A 145 0.66 -7.79 -1.38
CA ARG A 145 0.79 -9.05 -2.13
C ARG A 145 -0.32 -9.13 -3.18
N ASP A 146 0.00 -9.72 -4.33
CA ASP A 146 -0.98 -9.92 -5.40
C ASP A 146 -1.93 -11.05 -5.01
N VAL A 147 -3.23 -10.72 -4.89
CA VAL A 147 -4.28 -11.67 -4.49
C VAL A 147 -5.43 -11.64 -5.48
N ASP A 148 -5.60 -12.73 -6.21
CA ASP A 148 -6.65 -12.86 -7.22
C ASP A 148 -8.04 -12.54 -6.67
N GLY A 149 -8.73 -11.63 -7.32
CA GLY A 149 -10.09 -11.21 -6.95
C GLY A 149 -10.17 -10.24 -5.77
N VAL A 150 -9.06 -9.95 -5.10
CA VAL A 150 -8.96 -8.98 -4.00
C VAL A 150 -8.37 -7.66 -4.47
N ASN A 151 -7.24 -7.71 -5.16
CA ASN A 151 -6.58 -6.50 -5.65
C ASN A 151 -6.11 -6.66 -7.11
N ILE A 152 -5.70 -5.53 -7.71
CA ILE A 152 -5.13 -5.47 -9.05
C ILE A 152 -3.82 -4.71 -8.97
N ALA A 153 -2.70 -5.38 -9.25
CA ALA A 153 -1.37 -4.77 -9.28
C ALA A 153 -1.15 -3.96 -10.56
N ILE A 154 -0.69 -2.71 -10.42
CA ILE A 154 -0.46 -1.76 -11.49
C ILE A 154 0.91 -1.11 -11.28
N PRO A 155 1.88 -1.25 -12.21
CA PRO A 155 3.15 -0.54 -12.13
C PRO A 155 2.94 0.98 -12.16
N TYR A 156 3.63 1.71 -11.32
CA TYR A 156 3.57 3.17 -11.26
C TYR A 156 4.94 3.80 -11.05
N THR A 157 5.21 4.90 -11.76
CA THR A 157 6.48 5.63 -11.66
C THR A 157 6.25 7.02 -11.13
N ILE A 158 6.90 7.34 -10.02
CA ILE A 158 7.03 8.70 -9.50
C ILE A 158 8.19 9.38 -10.23
N THR A 159 7.96 10.58 -10.75
CA THR A 159 9.03 11.44 -11.26
C THR A 159 9.28 12.55 -10.26
N ALA A 160 10.35 12.42 -9.49
CA ALA A 160 10.79 13.42 -8.52
C ALA A 160 11.62 14.53 -9.21
N THR A 161 11.92 15.58 -8.48
CA THR A 161 12.82 16.68 -8.89
C THR A 161 13.97 16.79 -7.91
N VAL A 162 15.05 17.46 -8.31
CA VAL A 162 16.16 17.78 -7.41
C VAL A 162 16.08 19.26 -7.04
N ASP A 163 16.04 19.55 -5.74
CA ASP A 163 16.01 20.92 -5.23
C ASP A 163 17.38 21.63 -5.32
N ALA A 164 17.44 22.93 -4.95
CA ALA A 164 18.66 23.71 -5.00
C ALA A 164 19.76 23.22 -4.03
N ASN A 165 19.42 22.38 -3.06
CA ASN A 165 20.34 21.78 -2.09
C ASN A 165 20.82 20.39 -2.51
N GLY A 166 20.32 19.88 -3.64
CA GLY A 166 20.61 18.54 -4.14
C GLY A 166 19.73 17.44 -3.57
N ASN A 167 18.66 17.77 -2.84
CA ASN A 167 17.71 16.79 -2.33
C ASN A 167 16.76 16.34 -3.43
N LEU A 168 16.43 15.06 -3.45
CA LEU A 168 15.33 14.53 -4.22
C LEU A 168 14.01 14.95 -3.54
N VAL A 169 13.08 15.50 -4.34
CA VAL A 169 11.76 15.95 -3.86
C VAL A 169 10.68 15.46 -4.81
N TYR A 170 9.71 14.75 -4.27
CA TYR A 170 8.40 14.52 -4.88
C TYR A 170 7.34 15.11 -3.96
N ASP A 171 6.44 15.92 -4.47
CA ASP A 171 5.40 16.61 -3.69
C ASP A 171 4.09 16.62 -4.46
N ASN A 172 3.10 15.86 -3.99
CA ASN A 172 1.80 15.75 -4.62
C ASN A 172 0.69 15.68 -3.56
N SER A 173 -0.12 16.74 -3.47
CA SER A 173 -1.28 16.83 -2.58
C SER A 173 -2.58 16.29 -3.20
N ASN A 174 -2.48 15.64 -4.37
CA ASN A 174 -3.55 14.93 -5.06
C ASN A 174 -2.96 13.63 -5.63
N PHE A 175 -2.45 12.78 -4.76
CA PHE A 175 -1.79 11.54 -5.14
C PHE A 175 -2.82 10.45 -5.43
N PHE A 176 -3.32 10.43 -6.67
CA PHE A 176 -4.27 9.45 -7.18
C PHE A 176 -3.67 8.74 -8.41
N PRO A 177 -2.70 7.84 -8.18
CA PRO A 177 -1.87 7.27 -9.25
C PRO A 177 -2.63 6.40 -10.24
N ILE A 178 -3.79 5.89 -9.88
CA ILE A 178 -4.55 4.91 -10.65
C ILE A 178 -6.00 5.33 -10.94
N ASP A 179 -6.29 6.63 -10.96
CA ASP A 179 -7.61 7.15 -11.35
C ASP A 179 -8.11 6.50 -12.64
N GLY A 180 -9.34 5.99 -12.64
CA GLY A 180 -9.99 5.34 -13.75
C GLY A 180 -9.40 3.98 -14.16
N GLN A 181 -8.44 3.43 -13.41
CA GLN A 181 -7.82 2.13 -13.66
C GLN A 181 -8.33 1.08 -12.67
N GLY A 182 -7.94 -0.19 -12.90
CA GLY A 182 -8.26 -1.30 -12.01
C GLY A 182 -9.75 -1.50 -11.81
N PHE A 183 -10.22 -1.41 -10.57
CA PHE A 183 -11.66 -1.44 -10.22
C PHE A 183 -12.36 -0.09 -10.48
N GLY A 184 -11.60 0.96 -10.82
CA GLY A 184 -12.10 2.31 -11.06
C GLY A 184 -12.35 3.10 -9.80
N ASP A 185 -12.89 4.30 -9.95
CA ASP A 185 -13.04 5.26 -8.86
C ASP A 185 -14.28 4.99 -7.97
N GLU A 186 -14.99 3.89 -8.18
CA GLU A 186 -16.16 3.43 -7.41
C GLU A 186 -17.25 4.49 -7.18
N GLY A 187 -17.36 5.45 -8.12
CA GLY A 187 -18.31 6.57 -8.06
C GLY A 187 -17.81 7.79 -7.30
N ASN A 188 -16.59 7.77 -6.82
CA ASN A 188 -15.89 8.90 -6.22
C ASN A 188 -15.26 9.80 -7.30
N ALA A 189 -14.69 10.95 -6.88
CA ALA A 189 -13.97 11.85 -7.78
C ALA A 189 -12.59 11.28 -8.19
N HIS A 190 -12.04 10.39 -7.37
CA HIS A 190 -10.75 9.74 -7.52
C HIS A 190 -10.82 8.31 -7.01
N ASN A 191 -9.79 7.51 -7.32
CA ASN A 191 -9.58 6.23 -6.67
C ASN A 191 -8.85 6.46 -5.34
N PHE A 192 -9.51 6.12 -4.21
CA PHE A 192 -9.02 6.29 -2.83
C PHE A 192 -8.64 4.99 -2.14
N HIS A 193 -8.68 3.86 -2.84
CA HIS A 193 -8.54 2.55 -2.20
C HIS A 193 -7.38 1.78 -2.80
N PHE A 194 -6.16 2.19 -2.46
CA PHE A 194 -4.96 1.56 -2.99
C PHE A 194 -3.82 1.49 -1.98
N THR A 195 -2.91 0.56 -2.23
CA THR A 195 -1.59 0.56 -1.59
C THR A 195 -0.53 0.88 -2.62
N PHE A 196 0.60 1.41 -2.18
CA PHE A 196 1.77 1.65 -3.03
C PHE A 196 3.01 1.15 -2.33
N GLU A 197 3.81 0.33 -3.01
CA GLU A 197 5.11 -0.11 -2.53
C GLU A 197 6.21 0.33 -3.47
N LEU A 198 7.34 0.71 -2.89
CA LEU A 198 8.50 1.21 -3.61
C LEU A 198 9.76 0.67 -2.94
N HIS A 199 10.62 0.01 -3.72
CA HIS A 199 11.87 -0.57 -3.28
C HIS A 199 13.04 0.11 -3.97
N MET A 200 14.03 0.54 -3.21
CA MET A 200 15.17 1.31 -3.69
C MET A 200 16.46 0.87 -2.98
N GLU A 201 17.59 1.20 -3.54
CA GLU A 201 18.88 1.10 -2.87
C GLU A 201 19.57 2.47 -2.83
N PHE A 202 20.26 2.75 -1.76
CA PHE A 202 21.02 3.99 -1.60
C PHE A 202 22.42 3.76 -1.01
N ALA A 203 23.36 4.61 -1.37
CA ALA A 203 24.68 4.64 -0.77
C ALA A 203 24.66 5.52 0.49
N TYR A 204 24.89 4.92 1.65
CA TYR A 204 25.01 5.66 2.91
C TYR A 204 26.43 6.20 3.10
N LYS A 205 26.57 7.52 3.20
CA LYS A 205 27.87 8.22 3.33
C LYS A 205 28.03 8.88 4.69
N GLY A 206 26.95 9.10 5.41
CA GLY A 206 26.84 9.89 6.63
C GLY A 206 26.25 11.28 6.37
N GLY A 207 25.34 11.72 7.24
CA GLY A 207 24.64 13.00 7.15
C GLY A 207 23.36 12.98 6.30
N GLU A 208 22.93 11.81 5.82
CA GLU A 208 21.71 11.69 5.02
C GLU A 208 20.46 11.74 5.89
N VAL A 209 19.43 12.33 5.29
CA VAL A 209 18.10 12.51 5.90
C VAL A 209 17.04 12.09 4.91
N PHE A 210 16.01 11.40 5.41
CA PHE A 210 14.80 11.06 4.65
C PHE A 210 13.58 11.59 5.39
N THR A 211 12.73 12.33 4.71
CA THR A 211 11.46 12.86 5.24
C THR A 211 10.31 12.39 4.38
N PHE A 212 9.27 11.89 5.02
CA PHE A 212 7.97 11.66 4.40
C PHE A 212 6.91 12.58 5.01
N THR A 213 5.95 13.00 4.19
CA THR A 213 4.73 13.69 4.62
C THR A 213 3.56 13.16 3.80
N GLY A 214 2.51 12.68 4.44
CA GLY A 214 1.31 12.14 3.76
C GLY A 214 0.25 11.62 4.72
N ASP A 215 -0.75 11.03 4.16
CA ASP A 215 -1.91 10.33 4.71
C ASP A 215 -2.21 9.10 3.80
N ASP A 216 -2.84 8.03 4.18
CA ASP A 216 -3.11 7.45 5.48
C ASP A 216 -1.89 6.73 6.08
N ASP A 217 -1.82 5.40 5.96
CA ASP A 217 -0.70 4.63 6.52
C ASP A 217 0.58 4.79 5.69
N LEU A 218 1.70 4.96 6.39
CA LEU A 218 3.01 4.86 5.79
C LEU A 218 4.02 4.17 6.71
N TRP A 219 4.80 3.27 6.12
CA TRP A 219 5.99 2.67 6.74
C TRP A 219 7.20 2.80 5.82
N VAL A 220 8.34 3.14 6.41
CA VAL A 220 9.63 3.12 5.70
C VAL A 220 10.58 2.22 6.47
N PHE A 221 11.16 1.26 5.76
CA PHE A 221 12.18 0.39 6.30
C PHE A 221 13.51 0.70 5.64
N ILE A 222 14.58 0.65 6.41
CA ILE A 222 15.97 0.81 5.95
C ILE A 222 16.75 -0.40 6.44
N ASN A 223 17.38 -1.12 5.53
CA ASN A 223 18.09 -2.37 5.85
C ASN A 223 17.19 -3.34 6.63
N ASP A 224 15.95 -3.51 6.13
CA ASP A 224 14.85 -4.29 6.70
C ASP A 224 14.34 -3.83 8.08
N ASN A 225 14.86 -2.75 8.65
CA ASN A 225 14.47 -2.23 9.96
C ASN A 225 13.56 -1.00 9.82
N LEU A 226 12.51 -0.94 10.65
CA LEU A 226 11.50 0.14 10.64
C LEU A 226 12.13 1.49 11.00
N GLY A 227 12.08 2.43 10.07
CA GLY A 227 12.58 3.78 10.21
C GLY A 227 11.50 4.82 10.43
N ILE A 228 10.36 4.72 9.72
CA ILE A 228 9.17 5.57 9.89
C ILE A 228 7.97 4.68 10.15
N ASP A 229 7.13 5.06 11.12
CA ASP A 229 5.85 4.44 11.43
C ASP A 229 4.77 5.52 11.56
N LEU A 230 4.05 5.75 10.48
CA LEU A 230 2.86 6.58 10.41
C LEU A 230 1.67 5.68 10.03
N GLY A 231 1.36 4.72 10.91
CA GLY A 231 0.29 3.77 10.70
C GLY A 231 -1.09 4.29 11.10
N GLY A 232 -2.13 3.66 10.56
CA GLY A 232 -3.53 4.01 10.80
C GLY A 232 -4.00 5.23 10.00
N LEU A 233 -5.30 5.44 9.98
CA LEU A 233 -5.91 6.54 9.24
C LEU A 233 -5.67 7.87 9.95
N HIS A 234 -5.14 8.85 9.25
CA HIS A 234 -4.84 10.19 9.79
C HIS A 234 -4.82 11.25 8.68
N SER A 235 -5.01 12.52 9.04
CA SER A 235 -4.65 13.63 8.15
C SER A 235 -3.13 13.70 7.98
N ALA A 236 -2.66 14.35 6.92
CA ALA A 236 -1.24 14.39 6.58
C ALA A 236 -0.33 14.63 7.80
N LEU A 237 0.52 13.65 8.09
CA LEU A 237 1.57 13.68 9.12
C LEU A 237 2.95 13.73 8.44
N SER A 238 3.95 14.15 9.19
CA SER A 238 5.33 14.21 8.69
C SER A 238 6.29 13.60 9.68
N GLU A 239 7.17 12.72 9.21
CA GLU A 239 8.25 12.16 9.99
C GLU A 239 9.57 12.19 9.22
N THR A 240 10.69 12.31 9.95
CA THR A 240 12.04 12.43 9.39
C THR A 240 12.97 11.44 10.07
N ILE A 241 13.74 10.72 9.26
CA ILE A 241 14.86 9.88 9.73
C ILE A 241 16.15 10.66 9.50
N ASP A 242 16.89 10.92 10.58
CA ASP A 242 18.31 11.23 10.53
C ASP A 242 19.07 9.91 10.59
N LEU A 243 19.72 9.52 9.50
CA LEU A 243 20.34 8.21 9.38
C LEU A 243 21.52 8.04 10.34
N ASP A 244 22.29 9.11 10.60
CA ASP A 244 23.40 9.05 11.55
C ASP A 244 22.91 8.80 12.98
N ALA A 245 21.83 9.46 13.36
CA ALA A 245 21.22 9.29 14.68
C ALA A 245 20.64 7.88 14.89
N ARG A 246 20.13 7.26 13.83
CA ARG A 246 19.46 5.94 13.84
C ARG A 246 20.35 4.80 13.33
N ALA A 247 21.60 5.07 12.94
CA ALA A 247 22.49 4.11 12.26
C ALA A 247 22.65 2.78 13.00
N ALA A 248 22.83 2.81 14.32
CA ALA A 248 22.97 1.59 15.12
C ALA A 248 21.71 0.75 15.17
N GLU A 249 20.54 1.37 15.22
CA GLU A 249 19.22 0.73 15.23
C GLU A 249 18.88 0.12 13.86
N LEU A 250 19.18 0.86 12.80
CA LEU A 250 18.99 0.42 11.41
C LEU A 250 20.07 -0.57 10.93
N GLY A 251 21.12 -0.79 11.73
CA GLY A 251 22.22 -1.69 11.37
C GLY A 251 23.04 -1.21 10.18
N ILE A 252 23.16 0.11 9.98
CA ILE A 252 23.86 0.70 8.86
C ILE A 252 25.18 1.36 9.29
N THR A 253 26.16 1.40 8.37
CA THR A 253 27.45 2.07 8.57
C THR A 253 27.85 2.81 7.29
N PRO A 254 28.46 4.00 7.39
CA PRO A 254 28.89 4.76 6.22
C PRO A 254 29.82 3.96 5.29
N GLY A 255 29.67 4.18 3.99
CA GLY A 255 30.46 3.54 2.94
C GLY A 255 29.84 2.28 2.33
N ASN A 256 28.64 1.89 2.75
CA ASN A 256 27.91 0.74 2.21
C ASN A 256 26.62 1.17 1.51
N THR A 257 26.04 0.26 0.74
CA THR A 257 24.73 0.39 0.10
C THR A 257 23.71 -0.41 0.90
N TYR A 258 22.50 0.15 1.07
CA TYR A 258 21.40 -0.45 1.82
C TYR A 258 20.08 -0.31 1.07
N PRO A 259 19.15 -1.26 1.24
CA PRO A 259 17.78 -1.11 0.76
C PRO A 259 17.03 -0.04 1.57
N LEU A 260 16.11 0.63 0.90
CA LEU A 260 15.04 1.44 1.46
C LEU A 260 13.74 0.98 0.84
N ASP A 261 12.82 0.54 1.68
CA ASP A 261 11.52 0.01 1.30
C ASP A 261 10.43 0.90 1.88
N LEU A 262 9.54 1.40 1.02
CA LEU A 262 8.44 2.29 1.38
C LEU A 262 7.12 1.60 1.07
N PHE A 263 6.22 1.62 2.04
CA PHE A 263 4.88 1.05 1.97
C PHE A 263 3.85 2.10 2.39
N HIS A 264 2.96 2.44 1.48
CA HIS A 264 1.89 3.42 1.68
C HIS A 264 0.54 2.77 1.43
N ALA A 265 -0.50 3.21 2.14
CA ALA A 265 -1.87 2.83 1.88
C ALA A 265 -2.79 4.04 1.96
N GLU A 266 -3.54 4.29 0.90
CA GLU A 266 -4.66 5.24 0.86
C GLU A 266 -5.94 4.43 1.06
N ARG A 267 -6.66 4.70 2.15
CA ARG A 267 -7.76 3.82 2.58
C ARG A 267 -9.11 4.49 2.77
N HIS A 268 -9.18 5.82 2.71
CA HIS A 268 -10.42 6.54 3.00
C HIS A 268 -10.64 7.74 2.07
N THR A 269 -11.88 7.91 1.63
CA THR A 269 -12.31 8.99 0.73
C THR A 269 -12.26 10.35 1.39
N SER A 270 -11.14 11.09 1.29
CA SER A 270 -11.14 12.54 1.53
C SER A 270 -9.93 13.25 0.96
N GLN A 271 -8.74 12.78 1.18
CA GLN A 271 -7.48 13.42 0.77
C GLN A 271 -6.50 12.31 0.39
N SER A 272 -5.51 12.63 -0.42
CA SER A 272 -4.35 11.77 -0.67
C SER A 272 -3.14 12.67 -0.87
N ASN A 273 -2.29 12.72 0.14
CA ASN A 273 -1.06 13.51 0.15
C ASN A 273 0.15 12.58 0.18
N PHE A 274 1.09 12.79 -0.71
CA PHE A 274 2.30 11.99 -0.78
C PHE A 274 3.50 12.87 -1.10
N ARG A 275 4.39 13.06 -0.13
CA ARG A 275 5.61 13.84 -0.31
C ARG A 275 6.83 13.12 0.24
N ILE A 276 7.85 12.99 -0.60
CA ILE A 276 9.19 12.55 -0.21
C ILE A 276 10.14 13.74 -0.35
N GLN A 277 11.03 13.92 0.65
CA GLN A 277 12.20 14.77 0.54
C GLN A 277 13.40 14.02 1.11
N SER A 278 14.48 13.87 0.34
CA SER A 278 15.59 13.02 0.72
C SER A 278 16.92 13.55 0.19
N SER A 279 17.94 13.48 1.03
CA SER A 279 19.35 13.70 0.62
C SER A 279 20.09 12.39 0.29
N LEU A 280 19.36 11.26 0.23
CA LEU A 280 19.91 9.95 -0.12
C LEU A 280 20.40 9.91 -1.58
N ALA A 281 21.56 9.32 -1.79
CA ALA A 281 22.07 9.02 -3.12
C ALA A 281 21.59 7.63 -3.55
N PHE A 282 20.49 7.58 -4.28
CA PHE A 282 19.95 6.30 -4.78
C PHE A 282 20.88 5.71 -5.84
N THR A 283 21.15 4.42 -5.74
CA THR A 283 22.08 3.66 -6.59
C THR A 283 21.38 2.69 -7.52
N ASN A 284 20.13 2.31 -7.18
CA ASN A 284 19.26 1.50 -8.00
C ASN A 284 17.85 2.14 -8.01
N CYS A 285 17.35 2.46 -9.19
CA CYS A 285 16.03 3.04 -9.42
C CYS A 285 15.18 2.16 -10.38
N ASP A 286 15.72 1.03 -10.80
CA ASP A 286 14.94 0.01 -11.49
C ASP A 286 13.97 -0.65 -10.49
N PRO A 287 12.79 -1.07 -10.94
CA PRO A 287 11.85 -1.76 -10.06
C PRO A 287 12.50 -2.99 -9.45
N ILE A 288 12.60 -3.02 -8.12
CA ILE A 288 12.99 -4.23 -7.38
C ILE A 288 11.68 -4.96 -7.06
N VAL A 289 11.55 -6.17 -7.54
CA VAL A 289 10.38 -7.04 -7.31
C VAL A 289 10.83 -8.18 -6.42
N TYR A 290 10.19 -8.34 -5.27
CA TYR A 290 10.40 -9.43 -4.32
C TYR A 290 9.25 -10.44 -4.38
#